data_353237a9018943c7e0e825c2e2b5b1c8
#
_entry.id   353237a9018943c7e0e825c2e2b5b1c8
#
_cell.length_a   1.000
_cell.length_b   1.000
_cell.length_c   1.000
_cell.angle_alpha   90.00
_cell.angle_beta   90.00
_cell.angle_gamma   90.00
#
_symmetry.space_group_name_H-M   'P 1'
#
loop_
_entity.id
_entity.type
_entity.pdbx_description
1 polymer ?
#
loop_
_entity_poly.entity_id
_entity_poly.type
_entity_poly.pdbx_seq_one_letter_code
_entity_poly.pdbx_strand_id
1 'polypeptide(L)'
;WPDGGIYETADHVSDVVRLVRSAQPRVVAIPYWNDRHPDHRAASETLSRAVFKAGLRRFEPATPHWKPERVCYYFINDDAPVSFGLDVSQVYDKKRQALACHGSQFTPSGFDSVATRLTGSTFRQLIESRDARLGALTGVAFAEGVVVREPMLRADLFSDQSR
;
A
#
# COMPACT_ATOMS: atom_id res chain seq x y z
N TRP A 1 -7.46 6.76 -12.96
CA TRP A 1 -8.78 6.14 -13.00
C TRP A 1 -9.74 6.94 -12.11
N PRO A 2 -11.05 7.01 -12.46
CA PRO A 2 -12.00 7.79 -11.68
C PRO A 2 -12.23 7.17 -10.29
N ASP A 3 -12.54 8.03 -9.30
CA ASP A 3 -12.93 7.61 -7.95
C ASP A 3 -14.26 6.86 -8.01
N GLY A 4 -14.39 5.78 -7.25
CA GLY A 4 -15.53 4.86 -7.32
C GLY A 4 -15.61 4.02 -8.60
N GLY A 5 -14.63 4.13 -9.50
CA GLY A 5 -14.60 3.50 -10.81
C GLY A 5 -13.39 2.60 -11.06
N ILE A 6 -12.72 2.16 -10.02
CA ILE A 6 -11.61 1.23 -10.17
C ILE A 6 -12.15 -0.18 -10.29
N TYR A 7 -12.01 -0.75 -11.49
CA TYR A 7 -12.38 -2.14 -11.78
C TYR A 7 -11.21 -2.87 -12.40
N GLU A 8 -11.13 -4.17 -12.19
CA GLU A 8 -10.18 -4.99 -12.91
C GLU A 8 -10.64 -5.15 -14.37
N THR A 9 -9.94 -4.47 -15.27
CA THR A 9 -10.11 -4.60 -16.72
C THR A 9 -8.80 -5.02 -17.38
N ALA A 10 -8.87 -5.58 -18.58
CA ALA A 10 -7.69 -5.93 -19.35
C ALA A 10 -6.80 -4.70 -19.62
N ASP A 11 -7.43 -3.55 -19.90
CA ASP A 11 -6.73 -2.29 -20.19
C ASP A 11 -6.01 -1.76 -18.93
N HIS A 12 -6.66 -1.74 -17.78
CA HIS A 12 -6.04 -1.33 -16.52
C HIS A 12 -4.84 -2.22 -16.17
N VAL A 13 -4.97 -3.53 -16.36
CA VAL A 13 -3.87 -4.47 -16.13
C VAL A 13 -2.71 -4.18 -17.09
N SER A 14 -3.00 -3.94 -18.38
CA SER A 14 -1.97 -3.64 -19.39
C SER A 14 -1.27 -2.31 -19.11
N ASP A 15 -2.00 -1.27 -18.69
CA ASP A 15 -1.41 0.01 -18.30
C ASP A 15 -0.39 -0.15 -17.16
N VAL A 16 -0.77 -0.90 -16.13
CA VAL A 16 0.13 -1.17 -14.99
C VAL A 16 1.30 -2.06 -15.40
N VAL A 17 1.11 -3.05 -16.27
CA VAL A 17 2.22 -3.87 -16.81
C VAL A 17 3.26 -2.98 -17.48
N ARG A 18 2.82 -2.06 -18.35
CA ARG A 18 3.71 -1.12 -19.04
C ARG A 18 4.45 -0.21 -18.05
N LEU A 19 3.74 0.29 -17.03
CA LEU A 19 4.34 1.11 -15.97
C LEU A 19 5.42 0.34 -15.19
N VAL A 20 5.12 -0.88 -14.75
CA VAL A 20 6.07 -1.72 -14.00
C VAL A 20 7.30 -2.04 -14.84
N ARG A 21 7.12 -2.36 -16.12
CA ARG A 21 8.24 -2.65 -17.03
C ARG A 21 9.08 -1.42 -17.35
N SER A 22 8.47 -0.26 -17.46
CA SER A 22 9.18 1.01 -17.68
C SER A 22 9.96 1.44 -16.45
N ALA A 23 9.33 1.39 -15.26
CA ALA A 23 9.94 1.83 -14.01
C ALA A 23 10.95 0.83 -13.42
N GLN A 24 10.83 -0.45 -13.76
CA GLN A 24 11.68 -1.54 -13.28
C GLN A 24 11.89 -1.54 -11.75
N PRO A 25 10.84 -1.44 -10.94
CA PRO A 25 10.98 -1.32 -9.50
C PRO A 25 11.49 -2.62 -8.88
N ARG A 26 12.37 -2.52 -7.88
CA ARG A 26 12.78 -3.68 -7.07
C ARG A 26 11.65 -4.12 -6.15
N VAL A 27 10.90 -3.16 -5.60
CA VAL A 27 9.79 -3.39 -4.68
C VAL A 27 8.55 -2.68 -5.21
N VAL A 28 7.41 -3.37 -5.17
CA VAL A 28 6.10 -2.77 -5.45
C VAL A 28 5.25 -2.83 -4.19
N ALA A 29 4.77 -1.68 -3.72
CA ALA A 29 3.83 -1.58 -2.62
C ALA A 29 2.42 -1.34 -3.17
N ILE A 30 1.47 -2.18 -2.78
CA ILE A 30 0.09 -2.10 -3.23
C ILE A 30 -0.88 -2.17 -2.03
N PRO A 31 -2.13 -1.69 -2.15
CA PRO A 31 -3.11 -1.79 -1.08
C PRO A 31 -3.32 -3.24 -0.64
N TYR A 32 -3.59 -3.42 0.66
CA TYR A 32 -3.99 -4.73 1.17
C TYR A 32 -5.31 -5.18 0.56
N TRP A 33 -5.42 -6.44 0.16
CA TRP A 33 -6.55 -6.98 -0.62
C TRP A 33 -7.88 -7.06 0.13
N ASN A 34 -7.85 -7.10 1.45
CA ASN A 34 -9.06 -7.12 2.27
C ASN A 34 -9.23 -5.76 2.96
N ASP A 35 -9.74 -4.80 2.20
CA ASP A 35 -10.07 -3.46 2.69
C ASP A 35 -11.58 -3.22 2.54
N ARG A 36 -12.16 -2.41 3.40
CA ARG A 36 -13.59 -2.06 3.33
C ARG A 36 -13.97 -1.29 2.07
N HIS A 37 -13.02 -0.53 1.48
CA HIS A 37 -13.30 0.28 0.30
C HIS A 37 -13.21 -0.58 -0.97
N PRO A 38 -14.26 -0.59 -1.83
CA PRO A 38 -14.26 -1.43 -3.04
C PRO A 38 -13.11 -1.10 -3.98
N ASP A 39 -12.77 0.19 -4.18
CA ASP A 39 -11.66 0.59 -5.04
C ASP A 39 -10.31 0.12 -4.52
N HIS A 40 -10.09 0.07 -3.20
CA HIS A 40 -8.84 -0.45 -2.64
C HIS A 40 -8.68 -1.94 -2.94
N ARG A 41 -9.77 -2.72 -2.85
CA ARG A 41 -9.76 -4.14 -3.21
C ARG A 41 -9.52 -4.34 -4.70
N ALA A 42 -10.26 -3.61 -5.55
CA ALA A 42 -10.10 -3.68 -7.00
C ALA A 42 -8.69 -3.25 -7.44
N ALA A 43 -8.13 -2.19 -6.84
CA ALA A 43 -6.76 -1.78 -7.07
C ALA A 43 -5.77 -2.87 -6.67
N SER A 44 -5.94 -3.47 -5.49
CA SER A 44 -5.08 -4.56 -5.03
C SER A 44 -5.06 -5.74 -6.00
N GLU A 45 -6.22 -6.15 -6.48
CA GLU A 45 -6.36 -7.26 -7.43
C GLU A 45 -5.74 -6.93 -8.78
N THR A 46 -6.08 -5.76 -9.35
CA THR A 46 -5.53 -5.29 -10.63
C THR A 46 -4.01 -5.17 -10.58
N LEU A 47 -3.46 -4.54 -9.54
CA LEU A 47 -2.03 -4.34 -9.38
C LEU A 47 -1.29 -5.67 -9.16
N SER A 48 -1.82 -6.58 -8.34
CA SER A 48 -1.24 -7.90 -8.12
C SER A 48 -1.15 -8.71 -9.42
N ARG A 49 -2.24 -8.71 -10.20
CA ARG A 49 -2.29 -9.38 -11.51
C ARG A 49 -1.32 -8.77 -12.51
N ALA A 50 -1.26 -7.44 -12.55
CA ALA A 50 -0.36 -6.74 -13.46
C ALA A 50 1.12 -6.98 -13.13
N VAL A 51 1.49 -6.94 -11.86
CA VAL A 51 2.87 -7.25 -11.43
C VAL A 51 3.26 -8.67 -11.81
N PHE A 52 2.36 -9.64 -11.62
CA PHE A 52 2.60 -11.01 -12.09
C PHE A 52 2.81 -11.07 -13.61
N LYS A 53 1.90 -10.43 -14.39
CA LYS A 53 1.99 -10.41 -15.86
C LYS A 53 3.21 -9.65 -16.38
N ALA A 54 3.66 -8.62 -15.69
CA ALA A 54 4.88 -7.88 -16.05
C ALA A 54 6.11 -8.79 -16.11
N GLY A 55 6.16 -9.84 -15.28
CA GLY A 55 7.21 -10.86 -15.30
C GLY A 55 7.11 -11.88 -16.45
N LEU A 56 5.98 -11.94 -17.16
CA LEU A 56 5.76 -12.94 -18.22
C LEU A 56 6.34 -12.47 -19.55
N ARG A 57 7.31 -13.19 -20.08
CA ARG A 57 7.98 -12.88 -21.37
C ARG A 57 7.03 -12.78 -22.56
N ARG A 58 5.96 -13.60 -22.58
CA ARG A 58 5.03 -13.70 -23.71
C ARG A 58 3.83 -12.77 -23.61
N PHE A 59 3.63 -12.09 -22.47
CA PHE A 59 2.59 -11.09 -22.30
C PHE A 59 3.12 -9.75 -22.81
N GLU A 60 2.44 -9.11 -23.76
CA GLU A 60 2.86 -7.86 -24.42
C GLU A 60 4.37 -7.86 -24.76
N PRO A 61 4.82 -8.72 -25.69
CA PRO A 61 6.25 -9.01 -25.91
C PRO A 61 7.04 -7.83 -26.51
N ALA A 62 6.37 -6.73 -26.90
CA ALA A 62 7.02 -5.53 -27.42
C ALA A 62 7.87 -4.78 -26.36
N THR A 63 7.61 -5.04 -25.07
CA THR A 63 8.38 -4.46 -23.96
C THR A 63 9.11 -5.55 -23.17
N PRO A 64 10.37 -5.34 -22.75
CA PRO A 64 11.09 -6.30 -21.93
C PRO A 64 10.31 -6.62 -20.65
N HIS A 65 10.23 -7.90 -20.32
CA HIS A 65 9.59 -8.32 -19.07
C HIS A 65 10.39 -7.85 -17.86
N TRP A 66 9.68 -7.58 -16.77
CA TRP A 66 10.28 -7.22 -15.48
C TRP A 66 9.55 -7.89 -14.33
N LYS A 67 10.28 -8.53 -13.45
CA LYS A 67 9.75 -9.13 -12.22
C LYS A 67 10.36 -8.42 -11.03
N PRO A 68 9.57 -7.66 -10.24
CA PRO A 68 10.02 -7.10 -8.98
C PRO A 68 10.54 -8.18 -8.03
N GLU A 69 11.52 -7.83 -7.22
CA GLU A 69 12.07 -8.73 -6.20
C GLU A 69 11.03 -9.03 -5.10
N ARG A 70 10.16 -8.05 -4.82
CA ARG A 70 9.15 -8.16 -3.75
C ARG A 70 7.90 -7.37 -4.07
N VAL A 71 6.75 -7.95 -3.68
CA VAL A 71 5.47 -7.26 -3.60
C VAL A 71 5.07 -7.16 -2.14
N CYS A 72 4.80 -5.95 -1.68
CA CYS A 72 4.40 -5.64 -0.32
C CYS A 72 2.98 -5.08 -0.30
N TYR A 73 2.21 -5.42 0.73
CA TYR A 73 0.85 -4.93 0.91
C TYR A 73 0.79 -4.01 2.13
N TYR A 74 0.27 -2.79 1.94
CA TYR A 74 0.10 -1.81 3.01
C TYR A 74 -1.37 -1.58 3.35
N PHE A 75 -1.65 -1.17 4.57
CA PHE A 75 -3.01 -0.95 5.05
C PHE A 75 -3.47 0.49 4.84
N ILE A 76 -4.74 0.64 4.46
CA ILE A 76 -5.40 1.94 4.36
C ILE A 76 -6.45 2.05 5.47
N ASN A 77 -7.59 1.38 5.34
CA ASN A 77 -8.70 1.46 6.29
C ASN A 77 -8.68 0.39 7.38
N ASP A 78 -8.29 -0.80 7.03
CA ASP A 78 -8.32 -1.98 7.88
C ASP A 78 -6.90 -2.40 8.24
N ASP A 79 -6.76 -3.35 9.17
CA ASP A 79 -5.51 -3.99 9.52
C ASP A 79 -5.67 -5.52 9.52
N ALA A 80 -4.57 -6.22 9.56
CA ALA A 80 -4.50 -7.67 9.63
C ALA A 80 -3.18 -8.07 10.31
N PRO A 81 -2.97 -9.36 10.63
CA PRO A 81 -1.68 -9.85 11.03
C PRO A 81 -0.59 -9.48 10.02
N VAL A 82 0.48 -8.85 10.48
CA VAL A 82 1.56 -8.36 9.64
C VAL A 82 2.65 -9.42 9.45
N SER A 83 3.30 -9.39 8.29
CA SER A 83 4.51 -10.19 8.06
C SER A 83 5.73 -9.58 8.75
N PHE A 84 5.80 -8.24 8.77
CA PHE A 84 6.81 -7.46 9.48
C PHE A 84 6.37 -6.01 9.66
N GLY A 85 7.02 -5.29 10.57
CA GLY A 85 6.86 -3.85 10.77
C GLY A 85 8.03 -3.09 10.15
N LEU A 86 7.76 -1.88 9.66
CA LEU A 86 8.77 -0.91 9.27
C LEU A 86 8.82 0.17 10.33
N ASP A 87 9.99 0.40 10.94
CA ASP A 87 10.18 1.52 11.86
C ASP A 87 10.09 2.84 11.08
N VAL A 88 9.06 3.61 11.37
CA VAL A 88 8.80 4.91 10.78
C VAL A 88 8.90 6.05 11.79
N SER A 89 9.41 5.78 12.97
CA SER A 89 9.47 6.74 14.10
C SER A 89 10.15 8.05 13.70
N GLN A 90 11.29 7.97 13.00
CA GLN A 90 12.08 9.15 12.59
C GLN A 90 11.41 9.97 11.46
N VAL A 91 10.46 9.38 10.74
CA VAL A 91 9.79 10.01 9.58
C VAL A 91 8.29 10.20 9.82
N TYR A 92 7.80 9.93 11.03
CA TYR A 92 6.37 9.94 11.31
C TYR A 92 5.73 11.32 11.12
N ASP A 93 6.44 12.39 11.44
CA ASP A 93 5.95 13.74 11.16
C ASP A 93 5.83 14.05 9.66
N LYS A 94 6.70 13.48 8.82
CA LYS A 94 6.52 13.53 7.36
C LYS A 94 5.23 12.82 6.91
N LYS A 95 4.93 11.66 7.50
CA LYS A 95 3.67 10.94 7.24
C LYS A 95 2.46 11.80 7.61
N ARG A 96 2.46 12.43 8.78
CA ARG A 96 1.39 13.34 9.21
C ARG A 96 1.22 14.51 8.22
N GLN A 97 2.31 15.12 7.79
CA GLN A 97 2.30 16.21 6.80
C GLN A 97 1.77 15.73 5.44
N ALA A 98 2.23 14.57 4.96
CA ALA A 98 1.76 13.99 3.71
C ALA A 98 0.25 13.69 3.74
N LEU A 99 -0.26 13.13 4.83
CA LEU A 99 -1.70 12.93 5.02
C LEU A 99 -2.45 14.27 5.02
N ALA A 100 -1.91 15.30 5.66
CA ALA A 100 -2.54 16.63 5.70
C ALA A 100 -2.64 17.29 4.32
N CYS A 101 -1.80 16.91 3.35
CA CYS A 101 -1.90 17.39 1.96
C CYS A 101 -3.18 16.93 1.25
N HIS A 102 -3.84 15.88 1.72
CA HIS A 102 -5.14 15.45 1.21
C HIS A 102 -6.29 16.28 1.80
N GLY A 103 -6.22 17.61 1.68
CA GLY A 103 -7.16 18.54 2.30
C GLY A 103 -8.62 18.27 1.95
N SER A 104 -8.92 17.91 0.70
CA SER A 104 -10.29 17.56 0.26
C SER A 104 -10.86 16.33 0.97
N GLN A 105 -10.02 15.47 1.52
CA GLN A 105 -10.44 14.26 2.24
C GLN A 105 -10.59 14.50 3.75
N PHE A 106 -9.80 15.42 4.31
CA PHE A 106 -9.71 15.62 5.77
C PHE A 106 -10.32 16.92 6.26
N THR A 107 -10.64 17.84 5.36
CA THR A 107 -11.24 19.13 5.72
C THR A 107 -12.53 19.31 4.95
N PRO A 108 -13.68 19.43 5.62
CA PRO A 108 -14.92 19.79 4.94
C PRO A 108 -14.74 21.15 4.27
N SER A 109 -14.84 21.22 2.95
CA SER A 109 -14.71 22.47 2.20
C SER A 109 -15.94 22.69 1.33
N GLY A 110 -16.63 23.84 1.54
CA GLY A 110 -17.77 24.28 0.73
C GLY A 110 -19.14 24.08 1.37
N PHE A 111 -20.13 24.71 0.76
CA PHE A 111 -21.53 24.75 1.24
C PHE A 111 -22.23 23.38 1.23
N ASP A 112 -21.73 22.43 0.42
CA ASP A 112 -22.26 21.07 0.27
C ASP A 112 -21.34 19.99 0.90
N SER A 113 -20.47 20.38 1.84
CA SER A 113 -19.55 19.43 2.44
C SER A 113 -20.28 18.48 3.39
N VAL A 114 -20.56 17.28 2.90
CA VAL A 114 -21.06 16.19 3.73
C VAL A 114 -19.90 15.68 4.59
N ALA A 115 -20.07 15.69 5.92
CA ALA A 115 -19.10 15.09 6.82
C ALA A 115 -18.99 13.59 6.51
N THR A 116 -17.82 13.17 6.10
CA THR A 116 -17.49 11.76 5.85
C THR A 116 -16.68 11.20 7.03
N ARG A 117 -16.50 9.89 7.07
CA ARG A 117 -15.60 9.25 8.04
C ARG A 117 -14.19 9.83 8.00
N LEU A 118 -13.73 10.27 6.83
CA LEU A 118 -12.37 10.79 6.61
C LEU A 118 -12.21 12.22 7.14
N THR A 119 -13.29 13.05 7.09
CA THR A 119 -13.24 14.44 7.54
C THR A 119 -13.19 14.58 9.06
N GLY A 120 -13.43 13.50 9.81
CA GLY A 120 -13.34 13.47 11.26
C GLY A 120 -11.91 13.28 11.78
N SER A 121 -11.61 13.80 12.95
CA SER A 121 -10.34 13.54 13.66
C SER A 121 -10.12 12.05 13.95
N THR A 122 -11.19 11.27 14.05
CA THR A 122 -11.15 9.84 14.37
C THR A 122 -10.44 8.98 13.33
N PHE A 123 -10.48 9.36 12.05
CA PHE A 123 -9.77 8.60 11.03
C PHE A 123 -8.26 8.79 11.14
N ARG A 124 -7.80 10.01 11.36
CA ARG A 124 -6.36 10.27 11.62
C ARG A 124 -5.89 9.58 12.90
N GLN A 125 -6.72 9.62 13.94
CA GLN A 125 -6.45 8.91 15.18
C GLN A 125 -6.39 7.39 14.98
N LEU A 126 -7.22 6.81 14.11
CA LEU A 126 -7.18 5.39 13.76
C LEU A 126 -5.82 5.00 13.15
N ILE A 127 -5.33 5.79 12.17
CA ILE A 127 -4.03 5.55 11.54
C ILE A 127 -2.91 5.63 12.58
N GLU A 128 -2.89 6.71 13.37
CA GLU A 128 -1.84 6.95 14.36
C GLU A 128 -1.84 5.89 15.47
N SER A 129 -3.00 5.50 15.98
CA SER A 129 -3.10 4.46 17.01
C SER A 129 -2.70 3.07 16.51
N ARG A 130 -3.01 2.75 15.24
CA ARG A 130 -2.56 1.52 14.60
C ARG A 130 -1.03 1.46 14.53
N ASP A 131 -0.41 2.52 14.04
CA ASP A 131 1.03 2.60 13.85
C ASP A 131 1.77 2.66 15.21
N ALA A 132 1.21 3.39 16.19
CA ALA A 132 1.75 3.43 17.56
C ALA A 132 1.62 2.06 18.27
N ARG A 133 0.48 1.38 18.09
CA ARG A 133 0.29 0.02 18.65
C ARG A 133 1.31 -0.96 18.10
N LEU A 134 1.53 -0.97 16.78
CA LEU A 134 2.54 -1.84 16.17
C LEU A 134 3.95 -1.45 16.62
N GLY A 135 4.23 -0.14 16.71
CA GLY A 135 5.47 0.38 17.28
C GLY A 135 5.74 -0.15 18.68
N ALA A 136 4.75 -0.07 19.58
CA ALA A 136 4.86 -0.58 20.94
C ALA A 136 5.13 -2.10 20.99
N LEU A 137 4.52 -2.86 20.09
CA LEU A 137 4.74 -4.32 19.98
C LEU A 137 6.14 -4.67 19.46
N THR A 138 6.78 -3.78 18.72
CA THR A 138 8.10 -3.99 18.09
C THR A 138 9.23 -3.19 18.76
N GLY A 139 8.93 -2.42 19.83
CA GLY A 139 9.92 -1.68 20.61
C GLY A 139 10.34 -0.35 20.00
N VAL A 140 9.53 0.26 19.14
CA VAL A 140 9.74 1.58 18.54
C VAL A 140 8.53 2.49 18.77
N ALA A 141 8.66 3.80 18.50
CA ALA A 141 7.55 4.73 18.72
C ALA A 141 6.40 4.50 17.71
N PHE A 142 6.73 4.32 16.44
CA PHE A 142 5.78 4.08 15.37
C PHE A 142 6.31 3.05 14.39
N ALA A 143 5.47 2.09 14.00
CA ALA A 143 5.77 1.15 12.93
C ALA A 143 4.60 1.01 11.96
N GLU A 144 4.89 0.91 10.66
CA GLU A 144 3.92 0.54 9.64
C GLU A 144 3.92 -0.96 9.40
N GLY A 145 2.73 -1.54 9.40
CA GLY A 145 2.55 -2.96 9.13
C GLY A 145 2.61 -3.27 7.64
N VAL A 146 3.36 -4.30 7.31
CA VAL A 146 3.49 -4.80 5.93
C VAL A 146 3.14 -6.27 5.88
N VAL A 147 2.39 -6.66 4.84
CA VAL A 147 2.11 -8.06 4.53
C VAL A 147 2.82 -8.44 3.24
N VAL A 148 3.39 -9.63 3.21
CA VAL A 148 3.89 -10.30 2.00
C VAL A 148 3.22 -11.66 1.87
N ARG A 149 2.93 -12.08 0.64
CA ARG A 149 2.30 -13.40 0.39
C ARG A 149 3.33 -14.51 0.31
N GLU A 150 4.49 -14.20 -0.26
CA GLU A 150 5.55 -15.17 -0.41
C GLU A 150 6.35 -15.31 0.90
N PRO A 151 6.71 -16.52 1.31
CA PRO A 151 7.60 -16.73 2.44
C PRO A 151 8.93 -16.01 2.24
N MET A 152 9.41 -15.33 3.27
CA MET A 152 10.73 -14.71 3.26
C MET A 152 11.78 -15.73 3.72
N LEU A 153 12.77 -16.00 2.86
CA LEU A 153 13.90 -16.83 3.25
C LEU A 153 14.85 -16.03 4.16
N ARG A 154 15.19 -16.61 5.32
CA ARG A 154 16.22 -16.09 6.22
C ARG A 154 17.38 -17.08 6.27
N ALA A 155 18.59 -16.58 6.41
CA ALA A 155 19.77 -17.42 6.52
C ALA A 155 19.84 -18.13 7.88
N ASP A 156 19.33 -17.49 8.93
CA ASP A 156 19.28 -17.98 10.30
C ASP A 156 18.15 -17.30 11.11
N LEU A 157 17.95 -17.71 12.37
CA LEU A 157 16.93 -17.16 13.25
C LEU A 157 17.33 -15.80 13.88
N PHE A 158 18.59 -15.41 13.78
CA PHE A 158 19.16 -14.25 14.48
C PHE A 158 19.42 -13.06 13.56
N SER A 159 19.41 -13.25 12.25
CA SER A 159 19.65 -12.18 11.29
C SER A 159 18.44 -11.26 11.20
N ASP A 160 18.37 -10.24 12.06
CA ASP A 160 17.58 -9.05 11.81
C ASP A 160 18.23 -8.26 10.67
N GLN A 161 17.57 -8.15 9.54
CA GLN A 161 18.04 -7.33 8.41
C GLN A 161 17.83 -5.82 8.66
N SER A 162 17.89 -5.39 9.89
CA SER A 162 17.73 -3.99 10.26
C SER A 162 18.69 -3.62 11.38
N ARG A 163 19.90 -3.35 11.00
CA ARG A 163 20.74 -2.35 11.69
C ARG A 163 21.56 -1.58 10.69
#